data_fc1f74e184aca2a8e3728a75bc8f9e27
#
_entry.id   fc1f74e184aca2a8e3728a75bc8f9e27
#
_cell.length_a   1.000
_cell.length_b   1.000
_cell.length_c   1.000
_cell.angle_alpha   90.00
_cell.angle_beta   90.00
_cell.angle_gamma   90.00
#
_symmetry.space_group_name_H-M   'P 1'
#
loop_
_entity.id
_entity.type
_entity.pdbx_description
1 polymer ?
#
loop_
_entity_poly.entity_id
_entity_poly.type
_entity_poly.pdbx_seq_one_letter_code
_entity_poly.pdbx_strand_id
1 'polypeptide(L)'
;HFHNHRFDYLWILSGDQLYNMDFSKVIGQHIKNDAEVTVATIPVDREAATGFGIMQIDADRQIREFVEKPQEPDVIDSLRIPAETRNDLGLGDDEDQYLASMGIYVFNRDVMLKYLDSEHIDFGKHIIPEAIDQCRSFSYVYQGYWEDVGTIRTFFESNLDAASELPKFNFFDMEAPIFTRPRFLPASKINGAAID
;
A
#
# COMPACT_ATOMS: atom_id res chain seq x y z
N HIS A 1 -22.66 -3.57 11.85
CA HIS A 1 -23.07 -3.87 10.47
C HIS A 1 -22.32 -5.09 9.94
N PHE A 2 -21.01 -5.20 10.11
CA PHE A 2 -20.17 -6.31 9.63
C PHE A 2 -20.49 -7.66 10.28
N HIS A 3 -20.95 -7.69 11.52
CA HIS A 3 -21.33 -8.94 12.24
C HIS A 3 -22.39 -9.77 11.51
N ASN A 4 -23.26 -9.12 10.72
CA ASN A 4 -24.35 -9.77 10.01
C ASN A 4 -24.00 -10.29 8.62
N HIS A 5 -22.76 -10.05 8.16
CA HIS A 5 -22.30 -10.51 6.86
C HIS A 5 -21.37 -11.71 7.00
N ARG A 6 -21.51 -12.67 6.08
CA ARG A 6 -20.59 -13.81 5.97
C ARG A 6 -19.47 -13.46 5.02
N PHE A 7 -18.25 -13.41 5.51
CA PHE A 7 -17.01 -13.24 4.76
C PHE A 7 -15.87 -13.86 5.57
N ASP A 8 -14.81 -14.28 4.91
CA ASP A 8 -13.64 -14.85 5.58
C ASP A 8 -12.55 -13.78 5.74
N TYR A 9 -12.42 -12.88 4.77
CA TYR A 9 -11.42 -11.83 4.74
C TYR A 9 -12.04 -10.47 4.51
N LEU A 10 -11.45 -9.44 5.11
CA LEU A 10 -11.81 -8.04 4.90
C LEU A 10 -10.62 -7.28 4.31
N TRP A 11 -10.87 -6.57 3.23
CA TRP A 11 -9.92 -5.62 2.65
C TRP A 11 -10.20 -4.22 3.15
N ILE A 12 -9.11 -3.51 3.48
CA ILE A 12 -9.13 -2.07 3.74
C ILE A 12 -8.20 -1.44 2.74
N LEU A 13 -8.71 -0.49 1.99
CA LEU A 13 -7.99 0.20 0.94
C LEU A 13 -8.02 1.70 1.20
N SER A 14 -6.88 2.38 1.11
CA SER A 14 -6.85 3.84 1.09
C SER A 14 -7.56 4.37 -0.16
N GLY A 15 -8.25 5.50 -0.03
CA GLY A 15 -9.11 6.05 -1.08
C GLY A 15 -8.43 7.08 -1.99
N ASP A 16 -7.17 7.41 -1.74
CA ASP A 16 -6.42 8.50 -2.38
C ASP A 16 -5.09 8.03 -2.98
N GLN A 17 -5.09 6.87 -3.62
CA GLN A 17 -3.87 6.26 -4.14
C GLN A 17 -4.06 5.76 -5.58
N LEU A 18 -2.99 5.87 -6.37
CA LEU A 18 -2.89 5.31 -7.72
C LEU A 18 -2.02 4.05 -7.71
N TYR A 19 -2.59 2.92 -8.05
CA TYR A 19 -1.88 1.64 -8.22
C TYR A 19 -2.72 0.68 -9.06
N ASN A 20 -2.05 -0.32 -9.65
CA ASN A 20 -2.73 -1.41 -10.35
C ASN A 20 -2.18 -2.74 -9.82
N MET A 21 -2.71 -3.18 -8.67
CA MET A 21 -2.25 -4.35 -7.95
C MET A 21 -3.15 -5.56 -8.19
N ASP A 22 -2.54 -6.72 -8.43
CA ASP A 22 -3.25 -7.99 -8.47
C ASP A 22 -3.57 -8.46 -7.03
N PHE A 23 -4.77 -8.20 -6.58
CA PHE A 23 -5.24 -8.59 -5.24
C PHE A 23 -5.28 -10.11 -5.04
N SER A 24 -5.34 -10.91 -6.11
CA SER A 24 -5.32 -12.37 -5.99
C SER A 24 -3.97 -12.89 -5.46
N LYS A 25 -2.88 -12.19 -5.78
CA LYS A 25 -1.54 -12.51 -5.27
C LYS A 25 -1.41 -12.19 -3.77
N VAL A 26 -1.98 -11.07 -3.36
CA VAL A 26 -1.97 -10.64 -1.94
C VAL A 26 -2.74 -11.64 -1.08
N ILE A 27 -3.98 -11.97 -1.48
CA ILE A 27 -4.79 -12.94 -0.72
C ILE A 27 -4.20 -14.35 -0.78
N GLY A 28 -3.58 -14.73 -1.90
CA GLY A 28 -2.86 -15.99 -2.03
C GLY A 28 -1.70 -16.12 -1.06
N GLN A 29 -0.91 -15.04 -0.89
CA GLN A 29 0.16 -14.99 0.12
C GLN A 29 -0.40 -15.01 1.54
N HIS A 30 -1.48 -14.25 1.81
CA HIS A 30 -2.16 -14.21 3.11
C HIS A 30 -2.57 -15.62 3.56
N ILE A 31 -3.24 -16.36 2.69
CA ILE A 31 -3.68 -17.74 2.96
C ILE A 31 -2.48 -18.68 3.11
N LYS A 32 -1.49 -18.60 2.21
CA LYS A 32 -0.29 -19.45 2.23
C LYS A 32 0.49 -19.33 3.54
N ASN A 33 0.57 -18.12 4.08
CA ASN A 33 1.31 -17.84 5.32
C ASN A 33 0.47 -18.05 6.58
N ASP A 34 -0.76 -18.51 6.45
CA ASP A 34 -1.72 -18.59 7.56
C ASP A 34 -1.74 -17.25 8.35
N ALA A 35 -1.73 -16.15 7.60
CA ALA A 35 -1.67 -14.81 8.16
C ALA A 35 -3.00 -14.42 8.81
N GLU A 36 -2.94 -13.63 9.86
CA GLU A 36 -4.11 -12.99 10.47
C GLU A 36 -4.30 -11.58 9.94
N VAL A 37 -3.16 -10.93 9.62
CA VAL A 37 -3.08 -9.62 8.97
C VAL A 37 -2.05 -9.67 7.85
N THR A 38 -2.35 -9.09 6.72
CA THR A 38 -1.36 -8.80 5.66
C THR A 38 -1.41 -7.33 5.31
N VAL A 39 -0.25 -6.71 5.30
CA VAL A 39 -0.08 -5.30 4.92
C VAL A 39 0.65 -5.25 3.58
N ALA A 40 0.06 -4.57 2.60
CA ALA A 40 0.80 -4.26 1.39
C ALA A 40 1.82 -3.16 1.69
N THR A 41 3.06 -3.40 1.28
CA THR A 41 4.18 -2.48 1.47
C THR A 41 4.88 -2.19 0.16
N ILE A 42 5.55 -1.06 0.10
CA ILE A 42 6.36 -0.66 -1.07
C ILE A 42 7.73 -0.18 -0.59
N PRO A 43 8.82 -0.51 -1.30
CA PRO A 43 10.12 0.08 -1.03
C PRO A 43 10.12 1.58 -1.34
N VAL A 44 10.62 2.37 -0.40
CA VAL A 44 10.76 3.83 -0.51
C VAL A 44 12.14 4.26 -0.06
N ASP A 45 12.56 5.45 -0.47
CA ASP A 45 13.78 6.09 0.00
C ASP A 45 13.63 6.68 1.41
N ARG A 46 14.72 7.20 1.95
CA ARG A 46 14.77 7.79 3.29
C ARG A 46 13.87 9.02 3.45
N GLU A 47 13.76 9.86 2.44
CA GLU A 47 12.95 11.08 2.50
C GLU A 47 11.47 10.71 2.59
N ALA A 48 11.01 9.83 1.71
CA ALA A 48 9.64 9.33 1.71
C ALA A 48 9.29 8.55 2.99
N ALA A 49 10.25 7.82 3.59
CA ALA A 49 10.03 7.04 4.80
C ALA A 49 9.48 7.89 5.98
N THR A 50 9.80 9.17 6.05
CA THR A 50 9.31 10.07 7.10
C THR A 50 7.81 10.39 7.00
N GLY A 51 7.21 10.11 5.84
CA GLY A 51 5.80 10.39 5.56
C GLY A 51 4.84 9.22 5.79
N PHE A 52 5.38 8.00 5.96
CA PHE A 52 4.60 6.76 6.00
C PHE A 52 4.86 5.94 7.27
N GLY A 53 3.99 4.98 7.52
CA GLY A 53 4.28 3.92 8.48
C GLY A 53 5.31 2.96 7.89
N ILE A 54 6.43 2.78 8.58
CA ILE A 54 7.56 1.96 8.12
C ILE A 54 7.59 0.64 8.88
N MET A 55 7.89 -0.43 8.16
CA MET A 55 7.91 -1.79 8.68
C MET A 55 9.27 -2.43 8.55
N GLN A 56 9.66 -3.15 9.61
CA GLN A 56 10.74 -4.11 9.56
C GLN A 56 10.18 -5.52 9.42
N ILE A 57 10.76 -6.31 8.53
CA ILE A 57 10.34 -7.71 8.28
C ILE A 57 11.51 -8.67 8.45
N ASP A 58 11.19 -9.91 8.76
CA ASP A 58 12.16 -11.01 8.73
C ASP A 58 12.24 -11.69 7.34
N ALA A 59 13.04 -12.75 7.26
CA ALA A 59 13.25 -13.53 6.03
C ALA A 59 11.94 -14.17 5.50
N ASP A 60 11.00 -14.52 6.39
CA ASP A 60 9.70 -15.07 6.02
C ASP A 60 8.67 -13.99 5.69
N ARG A 61 9.08 -12.71 5.68
CA ARG A 61 8.24 -11.52 5.49
C ARG A 61 7.23 -11.28 6.61
N GLN A 62 7.43 -11.87 7.78
CA GLN A 62 6.65 -11.53 8.95
C GLN A 62 7.08 -10.17 9.45
N ILE A 63 6.11 -9.30 9.76
CA ILE A 63 6.36 -7.96 10.28
C ILE A 63 6.80 -8.10 11.74
N ARG A 64 7.93 -7.50 12.06
CA ARG A 64 8.55 -7.51 13.41
C ARG A 64 8.44 -6.19 14.11
N GLU A 65 8.39 -5.11 13.36
CA GLU A 65 8.28 -3.76 13.90
C GLU A 65 7.47 -2.88 12.93
N PHE A 66 6.74 -1.93 13.50
CA PHE A 66 6.03 -0.88 12.78
C PHE A 66 6.22 0.44 13.50
N VAL A 67 6.65 1.45 12.77
CA VAL A 67 6.81 2.81 13.30
C VAL A 67 6.08 3.79 12.37
N GLU A 68 5.07 4.47 12.92
CA GLU A 68 4.30 5.47 12.18
C GLU A 68 5.09 6.77 12.05
N LYS A 69 5.40 7.15 10.81
CA LYS A 69 6.06 8.42 10.43
C LYS A 69 7.29 8.72 11.27
N PRO A 70 8.31 7.85 11.25
CA PRO A 70 9.53 8.05 12.05
C PRO A 70 10.22 9.36 11.66
N GLN A 71 10.67 10.14 12.67
CA GLN A 71 11.36 11.40 12.44
C GLN A 71 12.82 11.36 12.94
N GLU A 72 13.09 10.52 13.93
CA GLU A 72 14.41 10.41 14.53
C GLU A 72 15.36 9.63 13.60
N PRO A 73 16.54 10.18 13.24
CA PRO A 73 17.47 9.54 12.32
C PRO A 73 17.86 8.12 12.72
N ASP A 74 18.14 7.89 14.00
CA ASP A 74 18.55 6.58 14.53
C ASP A 74 17.41 5.54 14.40
N VAL A 75 16.16 5.97 14.59
CA VAL A 75 14.98 5.12 14.41
C VAL A 75 14.83 4.76 12.94
N ILE A 76 14.93 5.75 12.04
CA ILE A 76 14.86 5.50 10.60
C ILE A 76 15.97 4.51 10.19
N ASP A 77 17.19 4.70 10.64
CA ASP A 77 18.32 3.84 10.31
C ASP A 77 18.09 2.38 10.75
N SER A 78 17.43 2.16 11.88
CA SER A 78 17.10 0.81 12.36
C SER A 78 16.06 0.09 11.51
N LEU A 79 15.25 0.83 10.72
CA LEU A 79 14.16 0.30 9.90
C LEU A 79 14.57 0.02 8.44
N ARG A 80 15.88 0.14 8.11
CA ARG A 80 16.37 -0.23 6.76
C ARG A 80 16.04 -1.67 6.44
N ILE A 81 15.72 -1.90 5.17
CA ILE A 81 15.54 -3.26 4.67
C ILE A 81 16.90 -3.99 4.74
N PRO A 82 17.00 -5.13 5.44
CA PRO A 82 18.25 -5.89 5.51
C PRO A 82 18.74 -6.30 4.12
N ALA A 83 20.06 -6.34 3.92
CA ALA A 83 20.68 -6.67 2.62
C ALA A 83 20.20 -8.03 2.07
N GLU A 84 20.07 -9.03 2.92
CA GLU A 84 19.53 -10.35 2.55
C GLU A 84 18.12 -10.25 1.99
N THR A 85 17.24 -9.53 2.69
CA THR A 85 15.85 -9.30 2.26
C THR A 85 15.77 -8.50 0.97
N ARG A 86 16.64 -7.48 0.79
CA ARG A 86 16.70 -6.72 -0.48
C ARG A 86 17.08 -7.62 -1.65
N ASN A 87 18.07 -8.48 -1.47
CA ASN A 87 18.50 -9.44 -2.49
C ASN A 87 17.38 -10.41 -2.87
N ASP A 88 16.68 -10.96 -1.88
CA ASP A 88 15.54 -11.87 -2.11
C ASP A 88 14.37 -11.20 -2.82
N LEU A 89 14.18 -9.91 -2.58
CA LEU A 89 13.16 -9.09 -3.22
C LEU A 89 13.61 -8.52 -4.58
N GLY A 90 14.89 -8.62 -4.92
CA GLY A 90 15.44 -8.05 -6.16
C GLY A 90 15.42 -6.51 -6.19
N LEU A 91 15.58 -5.85 -5.04
CA LEU A 91 15.47 -4.40 -4.90
C LEU A 91 16.75 -3.63 -5.28
N GLY A 92 17.81 -4.34 -5.73
CA GLY A 92 19.07 -3.71 -6.08
C GLY A 92 19.99 -3.38 -4.90
N ASP A 93 21.05 -2.61 -5.17
CA ASP A 93 22.14 -2.36 -4.24
C ASP A 93 21.95 -1.12 -3.34
N ASP A 94 20.87 -0.37 -3.53
CA ASP A 94 20.61 0.82 -2.73
C ASP A 94 20.32 0.42 -1.27
N GLU A 95 21.19 0.87 -0.37
CA GLU A 95 21.11 0.54 1.06
C GLU A 95 20.08 1.39 1.81
N ASP A 96 19.69 2.54 1.28
CA ASP A 96 18.75 3.47 1.93
C ASP A 96 17.29 3.23 1.50
N GLN A 97 16.86 1.96 1.61
CA GLN A 97 15.49 1.55 1.29
C GLN A 97 14.73 1.07 2.52
N TYR A 98 13.47 1.41 2.56
CA TYR A 98 12.55 1.18 3.67
C TYR A 98 11.22 0.62 3.15
N LEU A 99 10.54 -0.22 3.94
CA LEU A 99 9.22 -0.74 3.56
C LEU A 99 8.12 0.15 4.15
N ALA A 100 7.52 0.94 3.28
CA ALA A 100 6.40 1.81 3.64
C ALA A 100 5.04 1.08 3.52
N SER A 101 4.15 1.32 4.47
CA SER A 101 2.75 0.89 4.38
C SER A 101 2.05 1.62 3.24
N MET A 102 1.40 0.87 2.38
CA MET A 102 0.55 1.43 1.32
C MET A 102 -0.86 1.79 1.80
N GLY A 103 -1.20 1.59 3.08
CA GLY A 103 -2.58 1.77 3.54
C GLY A 103 -3.54 0.72 2.98
N ILE A 104 -3.02 -0.43 2.57
CA ILE A 104 -3.78 -1.55 2.01
C ILE A 104 -3.58 -2.76 2.92
N TYR A 105 -4.68 -3.28 3.47
CA TYR A 105 -4.64 -4.34 4.47
C TYR A 105 -5.63 -5.45 4.15
N VAL A 106 -5.24 -6.68 4.49
CA VAL A 106 -6.13 -7.84 4.54
C VAL A 106 -6.19 -8.34 5.97
N PHE A 107 -7.38 -8.54 6.48
CA PHE A 107 -7.62 -9.09 7.80
C PHE A 107 -8.47 -10.36 7.71
N ASN A 108 -8.17 -11.33 8.55
CA ASN A 108 -9.13 -12.36 8.87
C ASN A 108 -10.35 -11.73 9.55
N ARG A 109 -11.55 -12.24 9.22
CA ARG A 109 -12.81 -11.73 9.75
C ARG A 109 -12.81 -11.59 11.27
N ASP A 110 -12.43 -12.65 11.97
CA ASP A 110 -12.55 -12.70 13.43
C ASP A 110 -11.55 -11.74 14.11
N VAL A 111 -10.38 -11.57 13.53
CA VAL A 111 -9.37 -10.58 13.96
C VAL A 111 -9.93 -9.16 13.80
N MET A 112 -10.47 -8.84 12.61
CA MET A 112 -11.04 -7.52 12.38
C MET A 112 -12.21 -7.22 13.31
N LEU A 113 -13.12 -8.17 13.53
CA LEU A 113 -14.25 -7.96 14.42
C LEU A 113 -13.81 -7.66 15.86
N LYS A 114 -12.73 -8.33 16.34
CA LYS A 114 -12.14 -8.04 17.66
C LYS A 114 -11.69 -6.58 17.77
N TYR A 115 -11.05 -6.02 16.73
CA TYR A 115 -10.58 -4.63 16.75
C TYR A 115 -11.71 -3.62 16.53
N LEU A 116 -12.75 -3.95 15.76
CA LEU A 116 -13.93 -3.09 15.59
C LEU A 116 -14.76 -2.93 16.86
N ASP A 117 -14.69 -3.89 17.76
CA ASP A 117 -15.36 -3.83 19.06
C ASP A 117 -14.50 -3.13 20.14
N SER A 118 -13.29 -2.69 19.80
CA SER A 118 -12.41 -1.94 20.69
C SER A 118 -12.79 -0.45 20.77
N GLU A 119 -12.28 0.25 21.78
CA GLU A 119 -12.46 1.71 21.93
C GLU A 119 -11.53 2.54 21.02
N HIS A 120 -10.74 1.90 20.18
CA HIS A 120 -9.79 2.56 19.29
C HIS A 120 -10.50 3.26 18.12
N ILE A 121 -10.19 4.55 17.92
CA ILE A 121 -10.85 5.40 16.93
C ILE A 121 -9.97 5.54 15.65
N ASP A 122 -8.65 5.54 15.81
CA ASP A 122 -7.71 5.76 14.70
C ASP A 122 -7.11 4.42 14.24
N PHE A 123 -7.37 4.09 12.99
CA PHE A 123 -6.96 2.82 12.41
C PHE A 123 -5.44 2.72 12.29
N GLY A 124 -4.78 3.75 11.74
CA GLY A 124 -3.33 3.76 11.51
C GLY A 124 -2.51 3.88 12.78
N LYS A 125 -3.00 4.67 13.76
CA LYS A 125 -2.26 4.94 15.00
C LYS A 125 -2.45 3.90 16.10
N HIS A 126 -3.60 3.20 16.10
CA HIS A 126 -3.93 2.29 17.19
C HIS A 126 -4.13 0.86 16.71
N ILE A 127 -5.05 0.65 15.75
CA ILE A 127 -5.44 -0.71 15.35
C ILE A 127 -4.31 -1.43 14.62
N ILE A 128 -3.67 -0.77 13.65
CA ILE A 128 -2.60 -1.40 12.86
C ILE A 128 -1.37 -1.74 13.71
N PRO A 129 -0.80 -0.82 14.51
CA PRO A 129 0.32 -1.17 15.39
C PRO A 129 0.00 -2.31 16.35
N GLU A 130 -1.17 -2.27 16.99
CA GLU A 130 -1.58 -3.32 17.91
C GLU A 130 -1.81 -4.66 17.21
N ALA A 131 -2.43 -4.66 16.03
CA ALA A 131 -2.64 -5.86 15.24
C ALA A 131 -1.31 -6.47 14.77
N ILE A 132 -0.33 -5.64 14.40
CA ILE A 132 1.01 -6.11 14.04
C ILE A 132 1.70 -6.77 15.21
N ASP A 133 1.58 -6.22 16.40
CA ASP A 133 2.21 -6.74 17.63
C ASP A 133 1.55 -8.05 18.11
N GLN A 134 0.23 -8.15 18.03
CA GLN A 134 -0.54 -9.25 18.63
C GLN A 134 -0.90 -10.39 17.68
N CYS A 135 -0.83 -10.17 16.36
CA CYS A 135 -1.27 -11.12 15.34
C CYS A 135 -0.11 -11.62 14.47
N ARG A 136 -0.33 -12.74 13.78
CA ARG A 136 0.59 -13.18 12.72
C ARG A 136 0.45 -12.25 11.52
N SER A 137 1.26 -11.18 11.52
CA SER A 137 1.23 -10.11 10.54
C SER A 137 2.34 -10.27 9.52
N PHE A 138 2.01 -10.19 8.23
CA PHE A 138 2.96 -10.36 7.13
C PHE A 138 2.92 -9.17 6.18
N SER A 139 4.06 -8.89 5.56
CA SER A 139 4.20 -7.90 4.51
C SER A 139 4.04 -8.56 3.13
N TYR A 140 3.19 -7.99 2.30
CA TYR A 140 3.18 -8.24 0.86
C TYR A 140 3.93 -7.09 0.18
N VAL A 141 5.15 -7.36 -0.30
CA VAL A 141 5.97 -6.33 -0.94
C VAL A 141 5.53 -6.14 -2.38
N TYR A 142 4.94 -5.00 -2.69
CA TYR A 142 4.53 -4.59 -4.02
C TYR A 142 5.68 -3.92 -4.75
N GLN A 143 5.88 -4.25 -6.01
CA GLN A 143 6.96 -3.72 -6.85
C GLN A 143 6.45 -3.00 -8.11
N GLY A 144 5.16 -2.69 -8.16
CA GLY A 144 4.56 -1.90 -9.22
C GLY A 144 4.54 -0.41 -8.93
N TYR A 145 3.93 0.35 -9.83
CA TYR A 145 3.70 1.78 -9.62
C TYR A 145 2.69 2.00 -8.50
N TRP A 146 3.03 2.85 -7.58
CA TRP A 146 2.16 3.34 -6.52
C TRP A 146 2.47 4.82 -6.25
N GLU A 147 1.42 5.62 -6.09
CA GLU A 147 1.51 7.04 -5.75
C GLU A 147 0.42 7.40 -4.75
N ASP A 148 0.79 8.06 -3.67
CA ASP A 148 -0.13 8.69 -2.73
C ASP A 148 -0.45 10.10 -3.23
N VAL A 149 -1.70 10.34 -3.64
CA VAL A 149 -2.18 11.64 -4.15
C VAL A 149 -2.83 12.49 -3.06
N GLY A 150 -2.47 12.26 -1.81
CA GLY A 150 -3.02 12.95 -0.64
C GLY A 150 -2.68 14.44 -0.49
N THR A 151 -1.78 14.99 -1.34
CA THR A 151 -1.44 16.42 -1.34
C THR A 151 -1.83 17.09 -2.67
N ILE A 152 -2.05 18.43 -2.65
CA ILE A 152 -2.31 19.19 -3.90
C ILE A 152 -1.16 19.01 -4.89
N ARG A 153 0.07 18.92 -4.40
CA ARG A 153 1.26 18.76 -5.22
C ARG A 153 1.29 17.38 -5.90
N THR A 154 1.16 16.30 -5.15
CA THR A 154 1.18 14.94 -5.69
C THR A 154 -0.01 14.68 -6.61
N PHE A 155 -1.20 15.23 -6.28
CA PHE A 155 -2.34 15.21 -7.16
C PHE A 155 -2.06 15.91 -8.51
N PHE A 156 -1.45 17.11 -8.49
CA PHE A 156 -1.11 17.86 -9.69
C PHE A 156 -0.05 17.14 -10.53
N GLU A 157 1.04 16.66 -9.90
CA GLU A 157 2.13 15.95 -10.57
C GLU A 157 1.63 14.64 -11.22
N SER A 158 0.77 13.88 -10.53
CA SER A 158 0.18 12.66 -11.06
C SER A 158 -0.76 12.91 -12.25
N ASN A 159 -1.49 14.03 -12.25
CA ASN A 159 -2.31 14.42 -13.42
C ASN A 159 -1.46 14.80 -14.62
N LEU A 160 -0.34 15.49 -14.42
CA LEU A 160 0.60 15.82 -15.50
C LEU A 160 1.27 14.56 -16.05
N ASP A 161 1.69 13.64 -15.18
CA ASP A 161 2.24 12.36 -15.58
C ASP A 161 1.23 11.56 -16.41
N ALA A 162 -0.01 11.47 -15.95
CA ALA A 162 -1.09 10.75 -16.66
C ALA A 162 -1.42 11.35 -18.05
N ALA A 163 -1.10 12.62 -18.29
CA ALA A 163 -1.27 13.30 -19.57
C ALA A 163 0.00 13.26 -20.45
N SER A 164 1.08 12.64 -20.00
CA SER A 164 2.32 12.51 -20.76
C SER A 164 2.21 11.41 -21.84
N GLU A 165 3.14 11.41 -22.79
CA GLU A 165 3.19 10.39 -23.85
C GLU A 165 3.39 8.96 -23.30
N LEU A 166 4.19 8.82 -22.23
CA LEU A 166 4.47 7.55 -21.55
C LEU A 166 4.25 7.70 -20.05
N PRO A 167 3.00 7.67 -19.60
CA PRO A 167 2.69 7.81 -18.19
C PRO A 167 3.21 6.61 -17.37
N LYS A 168 3.67 6.87 -16.16
CA LYS A 168 4.10 5.81 -15.22
C LYS A 168 2.95 4.88 -14.86
N PHE A 169 1.73 5.44 -14.71
CA PHE A 169 0.52 4.67 -14.50
C PHE A 169 -0.18 4.41 -15.84
N ASN A 170 -0.25 3.14 -16.24
CA ASN A 170 -0.88 2.77 -17.52
C ASN A 170 -2.39 2.56 -17.34
N PHE A 171 -3.20 3.53 -17.81
CA PHE A 171 -4.65 3.43 -17.84
C PHE A 171 -5.20 2.45 -18.91
N PHE A 172 -4.36 2.05 -19.85
CA PHE A 172 -4.74 1.26 -21.02
C PHE A 172 -4.22 -0.18 -20.95
N ASP A 173 -3.85 -0.66 -19.77
CA ASP A 173 -3.42 -2.04 -19.59
C ASP A 173 -4.60 -3.00 -19.84
N MET A 174 -4.51 -3.75 -20.93
CA MET A 174 -5.57 -4.69 -21.35
C MET A 174 -5.64 -5.94 -20.45
N GLU A 175 -4.56 -6.27 -19.75
CA GLU A 175 -4.50 -7.43 -18.85
C GLU A 175 -4.95 -7.07 -17.42
N ALA A 176 -4.89 -5.78 -17.08
CA ALA A 176 -5.33 -5.26 -15.79
C ALA A 176 -6.22 -4.02 -15.98
N PRO A 177 -7.39 -4.15 -16.63
CA PRO A 177 -8.24 -3.02 -16.97
C PRO A 177 -8.80 -2.33 -15.72
N ILE A 178 -8.87 -1.00 -15.78
CA ILE A 178 -9.48 -0.20 -14.73
C ILE A 178 -10.97 -0.07 -15.02
N PHE A 179 -11.80 -0.63 -14.13
CA PHE A 179 -13.24 -0.54 -14.24
C PHE A 179 -13.76 0.75 -13.60
N THR A 180 -14.37 1.61 -14.41
CA THR A 180 -15.03 2.82 -13.93
C THR A 180 -16.51 2.81 -14.31
N ARG A 181 -17.30 3.62 -13.58
CA ARG A 181 -18.70 3.81 -13.95
C ARG A 181 -18.79 4.64 -15.24
N PRO A 182 -19.34 4.12 -16.34
CA PRO A 182 -19.49 4.90 -17.57
C PRO A 182 -20.38 6.12 -17.31
N ARG A 183 -19.96 7.26 -17.82
CA ARG A 183 -20.73 8.52 -17.76
C ARG A 183 -21.02 8.97 -19.18
N PHE A 184 -22.29 9.24 -19.50
CA PHE A 184 -22.70 9.83 -20.76
C PHE A 184 -22.54 11.36 -20.65
N LEU A 185 -21.29 11.83 -20.76
CA LEU A 185 -20.96 13.25 -20.76
C LEU A 185 -20.97 13.79 -22.21
N PRO A 186 -21.18 15.11 -22.39
CA PRO A 186 -20.98 15.72 -23.69
C PRO A 186 -19.57 15.46 -24.23
N ALA A 187 -19.42 15.45 -25.54
CA ALA A 187 -18.13 15.30 -26.19
C ALA A 187 -17.16 16.41 -25.73
N SER A 188 -15.89 16.05 -25.58
CA SER A 188 -14.84 17.01 -25.26
C SER A 188 -14.72 18.06 -26.34
N LYS A 189 -14.60 19.34 -25.93
CA LYS A 189 -14.36 20.44 -26.84
C LYS A 189 -12.90 20.86 -26.75
N ILE A 190 -12.17 20.76 -27.84
CA ILE A 190 -10.76 21.11 -27.93
C ILE A 190 -10.62 22.37 -28.81
N ASN A 191 -10.06 23.44 -28.26
CA ASN A 191 -9.81 24.69 -28.96
C ASN A 191 -8.33 25.08 -28.82
N GLY A 192 -7.67 25.40 -29.92
CA GLY A 192 -6.31 25.93 -29.94
C GLY A 192 -5.23 24.96 -29.45
N ALA A 193 -5.49 23.66 -29.47
CA ALA A 193 -4.53 22.62 -29.13
C ALA A 193 -4.02 21.94 -30.43
N ALA A 194 -2.75 21.57 -30.45
CA ALA A 194 -2.23 20.61 -31.40
C ALA A 194 -2.53 19.19 -30.84
N ILE A 195 -2.99 18.32 -31.70
CA ILE A 195 -3.26 16.92 -31.35
C ILE A 195 -2.38 16.11 -32.30
N ASP A 196 -1.43 15.38 -31.77
CA ASP A 196 -0.56 14.46 -32.51
C ASP A 196 -1.17 13.06 -32.53
#